data_9e311eb46c64fd0c5a8bd1e88bfcb4cf
#
_entry.id   9e311eb46c64fd0c5a8bd1e88bfcb4cf
#
_cell.length_a   1.000
_cell.length_b   1.000
_cell.length_c   1.000
_cell.angle_alpha   90.00
_cell.angle_beta   90.00
_cell.angle_gamma   90.00
#
_symmetry.space_group_name_H-M   'P 1'
#
loop_
_entity.id
_entity.type
_entity.pdbx_description
1 polymer ?
#
loop_
_entity_poly.entity_id
_entity_poly.type
_entity_poly.pdbx_seq_one_letter_code
_entity_poly.pdbx_strand_id
1 'polypeptide(L)'
;MMESEKEKKRFQFPGSAWLKARLSRKMLFITAVFIIVCLLLTSVLFVRYLRSFVLERYDRAIEETQRQADEVCSFLIGSGGETAALPDFLAERRLLCTVHDADGRLLFDSRSNTADSVYSTVCAENTITLPDGRMLAVEVQSAAWQRDALTGTINGRIRIALTVYIGIMSLFAVLLIYFVMIVPVSQLRETMRAYYERGTLPAHSERKDEIGRLQNTFAELTGVLDAKEKTERRMIASISHDIKTPLTSVLGCSERLLTAELSDEKKQQYLNSIHDKAISIKSIVDEFDDYLEAGLRGGAPLQLMTAQALCDDIRAEYESELADAHVGLTVTCRCPEAQILCNAAHMRRYFGNLIGNSIRHGGAKALLLRLECRTEDGQVVFDFSDNGVGVAPELLSQIFEPLYTSDRGRKVSGLGLAICKSIITAHGGKIRAMRASGGGLLVRAALPLAKKN
;
A
#
# COMPACT_ATOMS: atom_id res chain seq x y z
N MET A 1 -3.34 -47.97 11.69
CA MET A 1 -2.02 -47.44 12.05
C MET A 1 -2.15 -45.93 11.91
N MET A 2 -2.84 -45.40 12.93
CA MET A 2 -3.03 -43.94 13.16
C MET A 2 -1.89 -43.56 14.10
N GLU A 3 -1.07 -42.59 13.68
CA GLU A 3 -0.46 -41.65 14.63
C GLU A 3 0.52 -40.74 13.90
N SER A 4 0.37 -39.48 14.26
CA SER A 4 1.39 -38.43 14.23
C SER A 4 1.56 -37.61 12.95
N GLU A 5 0.56 -36.83 12.63
CA GLU A 5 0.77 -35.45 12.16
C GLU A 5 0.57 -34.50 13.34
N LYS A 6 1.53 -34.47 14.23
CA LYS A 6 1.65 -33.36 15.20
C LYS A 6 2.20 -32.15 14.46
N GLU A 7 1.29 -31.20 14.25
CA GLU A 7 1.58 -29.81 13.90
C GLU A 7 2.88 -29.32 14.57
N LYS A 8 3.92 -29.13 13.77
CA LYS A 8 5.01 -28.22 14.09
C LYS A 8 4.42 -26.80 14.11
N LYS A 9 3.84 -26.39 15.21
CA LYS A 9 3.72 -24.97 15.53
C LYS A 9 5.13 -24.39 15.54
N ARG A 10 5.57 -23.87 14.40
CA ARG A 10 6.75 -23.01 14.32
C ARG A 10 6.46 -21.85 15.27
N PHE A 11 7.23 -21.81 16.31
CA PHE A 11 7.31 -20.67 17.24
C PHE A 11 7.71 -19.47 16.38
N GLN A 12 6.71 -18.74 15.87
CA GLN A 12 6.97 -17.48 15.20
C GLN A 12 7.28 -16.47 16.30
N PHE A 13 8.54 -16.03 16.32
CA PHE A 13 8.95 -14.90 17.13
C PHE A 13 7.89 -13.78 17.00
N PRO A 14 7.39 -13.21 18.11
CA PRO A 14 6.42 -12.12 18.04
C PRO A 14 6.87 -10.92 17.19
N GLY A 15 8.17 -10.77 16.94
CA GLY A 15 8.74 -9.77 16.05
C GLY A 15 8.41 -9.90 14.57
N SER A 16 8.12 -11.12 14.04
CA SER A 16 7.85 -11.27 12.61
C SER A 16 6.45 -10.80 12.18
N ALA A 17 5.45 -10.92 13.06
CA ALA A 17 4.11 -10.36 12.84
C ALA A 17 4.12 -8.83 12.93
N TRP A 18 5.02 -8.28 13.73
CA TRP A 18 5.19 -6.85 13.99
C TRP A 18 5.84 -6.10 12.82
N LEU A 19 6.77 -6.75 12.10
CA LEU A 19 7.38 -6.25 10.84
C LEU A 19 6.36 -6.12 9.69
N LYS A 20 5.22 -6.79 9.79
CA LYS A 20 4.09 -6.68 8.85
C LYS A 20 3.06 -5.60 9.25
N ALA A 21 3.29 -4.90 10.35
CA ALA A 21 2.35 -3.90 10.85
C ALA A 21 2.35 -2.63 10.00
N ARG A 22 1.23 -1.91 10.06
CA ARG A 22 0.99 -0.63 9.38
C ARG A 22 2.15 0.35 9.62
N LEU A 23 2.47 1.17 8.61
CA LEU A 23 3.53 2.19 8.64
C LEU A 23 3.53 3.00 9.94
N SER A 24 2.34 3.42 10.40
CA SER A 24 2.13 4.16 11.65
C SER A 24 2.65 3.42 12.88
N ARG A 25 2.48 2.10 12.97
CA ARG A 25 2.98 1.30 14.11
C ARG A 25 4.49 1.15 14.08
N LYS A 26 5.10 1.00 12.90
CA LYS A 26 6.57 0.95 12.77
C LYS A 26 7.21 2.26 13.15
N MET A 27 6.64 3.39 12.68
CA MET A 27 7.09 4.71 13.08
C MET A 27 6.97 4.92 14.58
N LEU A 28 5.83 4.57 15.17
CA LEU A 28 5.58 4.73 16.59
C LEU A 28 6.57 3.91 17.44
N PHE A 29 6.91 2.69 16.99
CA PHE A 29 7.90 1.87 17.68
C PHE A 29 9.33 2.43 17.56
N ILE A 30 9.76 2.78 16.35
CA ILE A 30 11.10 3.36 16.14
C ILE A 30 11.23 4.62 16.96
N THR A 31 10.21 5.47 16.99
CA THR A 31 10.19 6.70 17.77
C THR A 31 10.22 6.39 19.26
N ALA A 32 9.42 5.44 19.74
CA ALA A 32 9.39 5.04 21.14
C ALA A 32 10.74 4.45 21.60
N VAL A 33 11.33 3.55 20.82
CA VAL A 33 12.65 2.98 21.13
C VAL A 33 13.72 4.07 21.15
N PHE A 34 13.70 4.98 20.18
CA PHE A 34 14.66 6.10 20.16
C PHE A 34 14.49 7.02 21.37
N ILE A 35 13.26 7.37 21.75
CA ILE A 35 12.97 8.16 22.95
C ILE A 35 13.51 7.46 24.19
N ILE A 36 13.25 6.15 24.35
CA ILE A 36 13.74 5.37 25.50
C ILE A 36 15.27 5.35 25.54
N VAL A 37 15.94 5.10 24.42
CA VAL A 37 17.41 5.09 24.33
C VAL A 37 17.99 6.47 24.68
N CYS A 38 17.42 7.55 24.15
CA CYS A 38 17.85 8.91 24.46
C CYS A 38 17.61 9.26 25.93
N LEU A 39 16.48 8.87 26.52
CA LEU A 39 16.20 9.08 27.95
C LEU A 39 17.19 8.31 28.83
N LEU A 40 17.50 7.07 28.51
CA LEU A 40 18.48 6.28 29.24
C LEU A 40 19.88 6.90 29.14
N LEU A 41 20.29 7.26 27.92
CA LEU A 41 21.63 7.88 27.71
C LEU A 41 21.75 9.20 28.43
N THR A 42 20.77 10.08 28.30
CA THR A 42 20.77 11.38 28.98
C THR A 42 20.68 11.22 30.48
N SER A 43 19.92 10.26 31.02
CA SER A 43 19.85 9.95 32.44
C SER A 43 21.20 9.48 32.97
N VAL A 44 21.88 8.56 32.30
CA VAL A 44 23.22 8.08 32.72
C VAL A 44 24.24 9.20 32.68
N LEU A 45 24.28 10.00 31.62
CA LEU A 45 25.19 11.14 31.50
C LEU A 45 24.93 12.20 32.57
N PHE A 46 23.63 12.46 32.84
CA PHE A 46 23.24 13.41 33.87
C PHE A 46 23.66 12.94 35.28
N VAL A 47 23.43 11.68 35.62
CA VAL A 47 23.81 11.09 36.90
C VAL A 47 25.36 11.15 37.09
N ARG A 48 26.11 10.76 36.05
CA ARG A 48 27.57 10.86 36.07
C ARG A 48 28.04 12.31 36.28
N TYR A 49 27.44 13.22 35.53
CA TYR A 49 27.75 14.64 35.64
C TYR A 49 27.43 15.20 37.04
N LEU A 50 26.23 14.91 37.56
CA LEU A 50 25.83 15.36 38.91
C LEU A 50 26.75 14.80 39.96
N ARG A 51 27.13 13.52 39.88
CA ARG A 51 28.08 12.89 40.80
C ARG A 51 29.44 13.58 40.77
N SER A 52 30.01 13.81 39.59
CA SER A 52 31.32 14.48 39.47
C SER A 52 31.25 15.92 39.99
N PHE A 53 30.19 16.65 39.71
CA PHE A 53 29.98 18.01 40.17
C PHE A 53 29.84 18.10 41.68
N VAL A 54 29.11 17.16 42.31
CA VAL A 54 28.95 17.13 43.78
C VAL A 54 30.28 16.77 44.46
N LEU A 55 30.98 15.75 43.96
CA LEU A 55 32.26 15.33 44.53
C LEU A 55 33.31 16.43 44.43
N GLU A 56 33.50 17.04 43.25
CA GLU A 56 34.48 18.12 43.08
C GLU A 56 34.21 19.33 43.99
N ARG A 57 32.93 19.63 44.20
CA ARG A 57 32.55 20.74 45.07
C ARG A 57 32.69 20.40 46.55
N TYR A 58 32.44 19.13 46.91
CA TYR A 58 32.67 18.62 48.25
C TYR A 58 34.16 18.61 48.60
N ASP A 59 35.01 18.14 47.70
CA ASP A 59 36.49 18.14 47.90
C ASP A 59 37.04 19.57 48.08
N ARG A 60 36.59 20.53 47.25
CA ARG A 60 36.98 21.95 47.43
C ARG A 60 36.49 22.54 48.74
N ALA A 61 35.31 22.14 49.21
CA ALA A 61 34.79 22.62 50.48
C ALA A 61 35.57 22.04 51.62
N ILE A 62 36.09 20.82 51.58
CA ILE A 62 36.95 20.21 52.53
C ILE A 62 38.31 21.00 52.60
N GLU A 63 38.93 21.20 51.41
CA GLU A 63 40.20 21.94 51.33
C GLU A 63 40.10 23.36 51.89
N GLU A 64 39.01 24.06 51.55
CA GLU A 64 38.75 25.42 52.02
C GLU A 64 38.48 25.44 53.51
N THR A 65 37.71 24.48 54.06
CA THR A 65 37.45 24.39 55.51
C THR A 65 38.70 24.01 56.26
N GLN A 66 39.57 23.14 55.72
CA GLN A 66 40.86 22.81 56.33
C GLN A 66 41.79 24.04 56.41
N ARG A 67 41.87 24.83 55.31
CA ARG A 67 42.63 26.06 55.28
C ARG A 67 42.11 27.07 56.32
N GLN A 68 40.81 27.22 56.46
CA GLN A 68 40.16 28.06 57.43
C GLN A 68 40.43 27.57 58.87
N ALA A 69 40.43 26.25 59.07
CA ALA A 69 40.80 25.67 60.36
C ALA A 69 42.29 25.97 60.75
N ASP A 70 43.16 25.87 59.73
CA ASP A 70 44.60 26.23 59.97
C ASP A 70 44.77 27.73 60.33
N GLU A 71 43.96 28.63 59.73
CA GLU A 71 43.95 30.06 60.11
C GLU A 71 43.46 30.28 61.53
N VAL A 72 42.37 29.57 61.96
CA VAL A 72 41.85 29.62 63.32
C VAL A 72 42.90 29.09 64.33
N CYS A 73 43.51 27.96 63.96
CA CYS A 73 44.59 27.38 64.79
C CYS A 73 45.78 28.34 64.95
N SER A 74 46.16 28.98 63.84
CA SER A 74 47.30 30.01 63.93
C SER A 74 46.92 31.20 64.76
N PHE A 75 45.65 31.65 64.70
CA PHE A 75 45.14 32.72 65.55
C PHE A 75 45.18 32.32 67.04
N LEU A 76 44.74 31.12 67.41
CA LEU A 76 44.73 30.60 68.74
C LEU A 76 46.18 30.41 69.33
N ILE A 77 47.08 29.94 68.47
CA ILE A 77 48.53 29.86 68.90
C ILE A 77 49.08 31.24 69.16
N GLY A 78 48.79 32.24 68.31
CA GLY A 78 49.27 33.62 68.44
C GLY A 78 48.71 34.35 69.67
N SER A 79 47.46 34.01 70.08
CA SER A 79 46.81 34.58 71.29
C SER A 79 47.10 33.81 72.57
N GLY A 80 47.94 32.77 72.49
CA GLY A 80 48.24 31.96 73.69
C GLY A 80 47.06 31.13 74.17
N GLY A 81 46.07 30.86 73.33
CA GLY A 81 44.91 30.10 73.68
C GLY A 81 43.73 30.90 74.27
N GLU A 82 43.86 32.25 74.30
CA GLU A 82 42.74 33.09 74.73
C GLU A 82 41.62 33.11 73.75
N THR A 83 40.43 32.74 74.21
CA THR A 83 39.22 32.65 73.37
C THR A 83 38.39 33.93 73.32
N ALA A 84 38.79 34.98 74.06
CA ALA A 84 38.04 36.25 74.20
C ALA A 84 37.86 36.99 72.84
N ALA A 85 38.88 37.01 72.01
CA ALA A 85 38.81 37.67 70.66
C ALA A 85 38.39 36.75 69.52
N LEU A 86 38.17 35.48 69.81
CA LEU A 86 37.75 34.48 68.78
C LEU A 86 36.38 34.77 68.19
N PRO A 87 35.34 35.25 68.90
CA PRO A 87 34.02 35.56 68.32
C PRO A 87 34.12 36.58 67.20
N ASP A 88 34.87 37.66 67.33
CA ASP A 88 34.98 38.68 66.28
C ASP A 88 35.73 38.16 65.05
N PHE A 89 36.79 37.39 65.27
CA PHE A 89 37.54 36.73 64.20
C PHE A 89 36.67 35.75 63.39
N LEU A 90 35.85 34.95 64.09
CA LEU A 90 34.92 33.98 63.44
C LEU A 90 33.75 34.65 62.73
N ALA A 91 33.19 35.73 63.33
CA ALA A 91 32.08 36.50 62.72
C ALA A 91 32.48 37.15 61.41
N GLU A 92 33.70 37.76 61.35
CA GLU A 92 34.19 38.33 60.08
C GLU A 92 34.30 37.31 58.96
N ARG A 93 34.61 36.06 59.28
CA ARG A 93 34.80 34.95 58.31
C ARG A 93 33.60 34.02 58.15
N ARG A 94 32.52 34.26 58.91
CA ARG A 94 31.33 33.43 58.97
C ARG A 94 31.62 31.96 59.25
N LEU A 95 32.51 31.69 60.18
CA LEU A 95 32.92 30.37 60.64
C LEU A 95 32.25 30.02 61.95
N LEU A 96 31.97 28.73 62.12
CA LEU A 96 31.62 28.18 63.42
C LEU A 96 32.77 27.36 63.94
N CYS A 97 33.12 27.55 65.24
CA CYS A 97 34.23 26.87 65.83
C CYS A 97 33.85 26.35 67.23
N THR A 98 34.33 25.18 67.56
CA THR A 98 34.32 24.64 68.89
C THR A 98 35.78 24.35 69.33
N VAL A 99 36.14 24.71 70.53
CA VAL A 99 37.45 24.47 71.08
C VAL A 99 37.30 23.64 72.33
N HIS A 100 38.01 22.52 72.42
CA HIS A 100 38.05 21.63 73.55
C HIS A 100 39.44 21.54 74.12
N ASP A 101 39.58 21.34 75.44
CA ASP A 101 40.84 21.04 76.14
C ASP A 101 41.21 19.54 75.90
N ALA A 102 42.43 19.18 76.32
CA ALA A 102 42.96 17.82 76.25
C ALA A 102 42.09 16.80 76.99
N ASP A 103 41.35 17.23 77.99
CA ASP A 103 40.38 16.40 78.74
C ASP A 103 38.99 16.38 78.13
N GLY A 104 38.79 16.95 76.95
CA GLY A 104 37.52 17.04 76.26
C GLY A 104 36.55 18.06 76.82
N ARG A 105 36.98 18.95 77.70
CA ARG A 105 36.14 20.03 78.21
C ARG A 105 35.97 21.11 77.12
N LEU A 106 34.74 21.55 76.94
CA LEU A 106 34.40 22.63 76.00
C LEU A 106 34.91 23.96 76.59
N LEU A 107 35.83 24.62 75.89
CA LEU A 107 36.35 25.93 76.22
C LEU A 107 35.64 27.05 75.51
N PHE A 108 35.21 26.82 74.30
CA PHE A 108 34.52 27.78 73.46
C PHE A 108 33.54 27.07 72.46
N ASP A 109 32.38 27.65 72.32
CA ASP A 109 31.39 27.18 71.30
C ASP A 109 30.70 28.40 70.71
N SER A 110 30.93 28.64 69.40
CA SER A 110 30.26 29.70 68.67
C SER A 110 28.87 29.32 68.23
N ARG A 111 28.43 28.04 68.26
CA ARG A 111 27.16 27.54 67.88
C ARG A 111 26.03 27.95 68.79
N SER A 112 26.35 28.23 70.06
CA SER A 112 25.35 28.60 71.06
C SER A 112 24.58 29.89 70.77
N ASN A 113 25.11 30.74 69.88
CA ASN A 113 24.57 32.06 69.55
C ASN A 113 23.80 32.11 68.15
N THR A 114 23.79 31.05 67.42
CA THR A 114 23.11 31.04 66.07
C THR A 114 21.91 30.15 66.08
N ALA A 115 20.70 30.77 65.97
CA ALA A 115 19.40 30.06 65.88
C ALA A 115 19.19 29.29 64.55
N ASP A 116 20.14 29.39 63.64
CA ASP A 116 20.06 28.70 62.36
C ASP A 116 20.85 27.40 62.36
N SER A 117 20.19 26.38 62.82
CA SER A 117 20.68 25.03 62.91
C SER A 117 20.88 24.38 61.53
N VAL A 118 21.96 23.64 61.44
CA VAL A 118 21.98 22.32 60.82
C VAL A 118 21.68 22.24 59.33
N TYR A 119 22.66 22.58 58.54
CA TYR A 119 22.74 21.95 57.21
C TYR A 119 24.16 21.52 56.93
N SER A 120 24.34 20.23 56.59
CA SER A 120 25.59 19.55 56.24
C SER A 120 26.82 20.44 56.21
N THR A 121 27.38 20.62 57.36
CA THR A 121 28.65 21.39 57.59
C THR A 121 29.80 20.47 57.26
N VAL A 122 30.73 20.96 56.45
CA VAL A 122 32.02 20.32 56.32
C VAL A 122 32.79 20.73 57.57
N CYS A 123 33.34 19.77 58.34
CA CYS A 123 34.09 19.97 59.56
C CYS A 123 35.55 19.65 59.28
N ALA A 124 36.43 20.46 59.87
CA ALA A 124 37.86 20.17 59.96
C ALA A 124 38.25 20.16 61.43
N GLU A 125 38.85 19.08 61.86
CA GLU A 125 39.34 18.91 63.20
C GLU A 125 40.87 18.99 63.21
N ASN A 126 41.42 19.90 63.96
CA ASN A 126 42.88 20.09 64.16
C ASN A 126 43.22 20.09 65.66
N THR A 127 44.29 19.43 65.98
CA THR A 127 44.84 19.48 67.36
C THR A 127 46.09 20.39 67.38
N ILE A 128 46.10 21.41 68.23
CA ILE A 128 47.21 22.34 68.37
C ILE A 128 47.83 22.23 69.76
N THR A 129 49.14 22.44 69.81
CA THR A 129 49.87 22.55 71.07
C THR A 129 50.26 23.98 71.26
N LEU A 130 49.79 24.58 72.31
CA LEU A 130 50.13 25.96 72.67
C LEU A 130 51.58 26.06 73.18
N PRO A 131 52.20 27.26 73.20
CA PRO A 131 53.53 27.48 73.68
C PRO A 131 53.74 27.12 75.19
N ASP A 132 52.64 27.06 75.95
CA ASP A 132 52.65 26.68 77.39
C ASP A 132 52.52 25.16 77.62
N GLY A 133 52.45 24.34 76.47
CA GLY A 133 52.37 22.90 76.53
C GLY A 133 50.92 22.35 76.59
N ARG A 134 49.91 23.18 76.66
CA ARG A 134 48.49 22.76 76.61
C ARG A 134 48.11 22.32 75.20
N MET A 135 47.31 21.28 75.09
CA MET A 135 46.77 20.81 73.83
C MET A 135 45.30 21.22 73.71
N LEU A 136 44.96 21.77 72.59
CA LEU A 136 43.56 22.14 72.24
C LEU A 136 43.09 21.38 70.98
N ALA A 137 41.92 20.84 71.04
CA ALA A 137 41.23 20.31 69.86
C ALA A 137 40.27 21.37 69.31
N VAL A 138 40.50 21.77 68.11
CA VAL A 138 39.74 22.82 67.39
C VAL A 138 38.95 22.21 66.25
N GLU A 139 37.63 22.25 66.34
CA GLU A 139 36.75 21.85 65.27
C GLU A 139 36.20 23.12 64.61
N VAL A 140 36.46 23.28 63.30
CA VAL A 140 35.95 24.39 62.50
C VAL A 140 34.94 23.88 61.52
N GLN A 141 33.80 24.55 61.42
CA GLN A 141 32.76 24.26 60.54
C GLN A 141 32.52 25.46 59.63
N SER A 142 32.44 25.18 58.31
CA SER A 142 32.13 26.18 57.30
C SER A 142 30.72 26.00 56.78
N ALA A 143 29.98 27.10 56.65
CA ALA A 143 28.69 27.13 56.00
C ALA A 143 28.81 27.06 54.45
N ALA A 144 29.74 26.24 53.97
CA ALA A 144 30.11 26.15 52.54
C ALA A 144 28.99 25.77 51.59
N TRP A 145 27.87 25.27 52.14
CA TRP A 145 26.72 24.82 51.39
C TRP A 145 25.49 25.71 51.57
N GLN A 146 25.54 26.94 51.02
CA GLN A 146 24.30 27.73 50.94
C GLN A 146 23.35 27.09 49.96
N ARG A 147 22.19 26.63 50.43
CA ARG A 147 21.12 25.91 49.69
C ARG A 147 20.74 26.62 48.39
N ASP A 148 20.68 27.96 48.43
CA ASP A 148 20.19 28.75 47.26
C ASP A 148 21.21 28.82 46.13
N ALA A 149 22.50 28.84 46.38
CA ALA A 149 23.53 28.84 45.35
C ALA A 149 23.65 27.49 44.65
N LEU A 150 23.43 26.38 45.35
CA LEU A 150 23.42 25.02 44.81
C LEU A 150 22.20 24.78 43.92
N THR A 151 21.00 25.11 44.44
CA THR A 151 19.75 24.92 43.71
C THR A 151 19.70 25.73 42.41
N GLY A 152 20.18 26.97 42.40
CA GLY A 152 20.27 27.82 41.23
C GLY A 152 21.17 27.24 40.12
N THR A 153 22.34 26.73 40.51
CA THR A 153 23.30 26.13 39.57
C THR A 153 22.82 24.81 38.99
N ILE A 154 22.23 23.94 39.82
CA ILE A 154 21.67 22.66 39.39
C ILE A 154 20.48 22.88 38.42
N ASN A 155 19.55 23.77 38.79
CA ASN A 155 18.39 24.09 37.94
C ASN A 155 18.80 24.71 36.59
N GLY A 156 19.85 25.56 36.57
CA GLY A 156 20.41 26.11 35.34
C GLY A 156 20.92 25.02 34.38
N ARG A 157 21.65 24.05 34.91
CA ARG A 157 22.23 22.95 34.12
C ARG A 157 21.19 21.94 33.67
N ILE A 158 20.18 21.65 34.50
CA ILE A 158 19.02 20.82 34.08
C ILE A 158 18.29 21.49 32.93
N ARG A 159 18.06 22.80 32.95
CA ARG A 159 17.41 23.53 31.83
C ARG A 159 18.20 23.42 30.54
N ILE A 160 19.53 23.61 30.58
CA ILE A 160 20.38 23.46 29.39
C ILE A 160 20.29 22.02 28.83
N ALA A 161 20.43 21.01 29.69
CA ALA A 161 20.36 19.61 29.28
C ALA A 161 19.00 19.28 28.65
N LEU A 162 17.90 19.78 29.23
CA LEU A 162 16.55 19.59 28.70
C LEU A 162 16.36 20.27 27.33
N THR A 163 16.88 21.48 27.16
CA THR A 163 16.81 22.20 25.88
C THR A 163 17.56 21.46 24.76
N VAL A 164 18.77 20.99 25.05
CA VAL A 164 19.56 20.17 24.10
C VAL A 164 18.84 18.87 23.75
N TYR A 165 18.28 18.21 24.75
CA TYR A 165 17.50 16.98 24.53
C TYR A 165 16.31 17.22 23.62
N ILE A 166 15.49 18.26 23.86
CA ILE A 166 14.35 18.62 23.03
C ILE A 166 14.81 18.94 21.60
N GLY A 167 15.93 19.64 21.43
CA GLY A 167 16.50 19.94 20.12
C GLY A 167 16.87 18.68 19.32
N ILE A 168 17.56 17.73 19.96
CA ILE A 168 17.93 16.45 19.34
C ILE A 168 16.70 15.65 18.96
N MET A 169 15.70 15.58 19.85
CA MET A 169 14.45 14.86 19.60
C MET A 169 13.65 15.48 18.44
N SER A 170 13.58 16.81 18.37
CA SER A 170 12.91 17.52 17.29
C SER A 170 13.60 17.25 15.94
N LEU A 171 14.92 17.35 15.90
CA LEU A 171 15.71 17.07 14.68
C LEU A 171 15.49 15.63 14.21
N PHE A 172 15.53 14.66 15.12
CA PHE A 172 15.28 13.26 14.78
C PHE A 172 13.87 13.04 14.23
N ALA A 173 12.85 13.63 14.84
CA ALA A 173 11.47 13.54 14.37
C ALA A 173 11.32 14.09 12.93
N VAL A 174 11.94 15.24 12.64
CA VAL A 174 11.94 15.83 11.30
C VAL A 174 12.62 14.91 10.27
N LEU A 175 13.80 14.39 10.61
CA LEU A 175 14.52 13.46 9.73
C LEU A 175 13.73 12.17 9.49
N LEU A 176 13.09 11.63 10.50
CA LEU A 176 12.27 10.43 10.40
C LEU A 176 11.08 10.66 9.47
N ILE A 177 10.36 11.76 9.61
CA ILE A 177 9.25 12.14 8.71
C ILE A 177 9.78 12.32 7.28
N TYR A 178 10.90 12.99 7.11
CA TYR A 178 11.50 13.22 5.81
C TYR A 178 11.80 11.90 5.07
N PHE A 179 12.57 11.00 5.69
CA PHE A 179 12.98 9.75 5.03
C PHE A 179 11.88 8.70 4.91
N VAL A 180 10.94 8.65 5.87
CA VAL A 180 9.91 7.60 5.89
C VAL A 180 8.68 8.01 5.09
N MET A 181 8.33 9.30 5.05
CA MET A 181 7.12 9.78 4.36
C MET A 181 7.43 10.64 3.13
N ILE A 182 8.24 11.70 3.26
CA ILE A 182 8.38 12.68 2.17
C ILE A 182 9.11 12.08 0.97
N VAL A 183 10.23 11.40 1.19
CA VAL A 183 11.02 10.80 0.09
C VAL A 183 10.20 9.77 -0.70
N PRO A 184 9.52 8.79 -0.10
CA PRO A 184 8.74 7.82 -0.88
C PRO A 184 7.51 8.41 -1.59
N VAL A 185 6.89 9.42 -1.00
CA VAL A 185 5.76 10.12 -1.64
C VAL A 185 6.24 10.95 -2.84
N SER A 186 7.40 11.60 -2.72
CA SER A 186 8.00 12.33 -3.86
C SER A 186 8.40 11.38 -4.99
N GLN A 187 8.94 10.21 -4.68
CA GLN A 187 9.23 9.17 -5.67
C GLN A 187 7.97 8.68 -6.39
N LEU A 188 6.88 8.44 -5.63
CA LEU A 188 5.59 8.07 -6.24
C LEU A 188 5.10 9.17 -7.20
N ARG A 189 5.18 10.44 -6.80
CA ARG A 189 4.81 11.58 -7.67
C ARG A 189 5.64 11.61 -8.95
N GLU A 190 6.95 11.39 -8.87
CA GLU A 190 7.82 11.34 -10.04
C GLU A 190 7.47 10.15 -10.96
N THR A 191 7.16 8.99 -10.39
CA THR A 191 6.73 7.82 -11.14
C THR A 191 5.41 8.07 -11.87
N MET A 192 4.44 8.70 -11.19
CA MET A 192 3.17 9.10 -11.81
C MET A 192 3.39 10.10 -12.96
N ARG A 193 4.27 11.07 -12.77
CA ARG A 193 4.62 12.04 -13.78
C ARG A 193 5.31 11.39 -14.98
N ALA A 194 6.25 10.47 -14.75
CA ALA A 194 6.94 9.73 -15.80
C ALA A 194 5.97 8.87 -16.63
N TYR A 195 4.97 8.27 -16.00
CA TYR A 195 3.92 7.57 -16.73
C TYR A 195 3.09 8.53 -17.59
N TYR A 196 2.65 9.65 -17.01
CA TYR A 196 1.84 10.64 -17.75
C TYR A 196 2.59 11.26 -18.95
N GLU A 197 3.85 11.67 -18.77
CA GLU A 197 4.63 12.38 -19.80
C GLU A 197 5.26 11.44 -20.84
N ARG A 198 5.67 10.23 -20.44
CA ARG A 198 6.49 9.34 -21.27
C ARG A 198 5.88 7.96 -21.49
N GLY A 199 4.75 7.64 -20.85
CA GLY A 199 4.16 6.30 -20.88
C GLY A 199 5.00 5.23 -20.19
N THR A 200 5.97 5.62 -19.33
CA THR A 200 6.85 4.66 -18.67
C THR A 200 6.09 3.93 -17.58
N LEU A 201 5.90 2.61 -17.73
CA LEU A 201 5.21 1.80 -16.73
C LEU A 201 6.01 1.74 -15.43
N PRO A 202 5.36 1.98 -14.29
CA PRO A 202 6.00 1.87 -12.98
C PRO A 202 6.36 0.43 -12.63
N ALA A 203 7.54 0.24 -12.03
CA ALA A 203 7.93 -1.05 -11.46
C ALA A 203 7.20 -1.30 -10.13
N HIS A 204 7.03 -2.57 -9.77
CA HIS A 204 6.49 -2.95 -8.48
C HIS A 204 7.47 -2.61 -7.35
N SER A 205 6.93 -2.06 -6.27
CA SER A 205 7.68 -1.72 -5.07
C SER A 205 7.84 -2.94 -4.17
N GLU A 206 9.03 -3.14 -3.61
CA GLU A 206 9.29 -4.17 -2.60
C GLU A 206 8.81 -3.77 -1.20
N ARG A 207 8.33 -2.54 -1.02
CA ARG A 207 7.81 -2.05 0.26
C ARG A 207 6.54 -2.80 0.65
N LYS A 208 6.47 -3.17 1.93
CA LYS A 208 5.33 -3.94 2.52
C LYS A 208 4.37 -3.05 3.33
N ASP A 209 4.58 -1.74 3.32
CA ASP A 209 3.75 -0.76 4.02
C ASP A 209 2.64 -0.18 3.13
N GLU A 210 1.87 0.78 3.64
CA GLU A 210 0.76 1.42 2.94
C GLU A 210 1.23 2.18 1.69
N ILE A 211 2.42 2.78 1.73
CA ILE A 211 2.99 3.48 0.58
C ILE A 211 3.37 2.46 -0.51
N GLY A 212 3.98 1.33 -0.13
CA GLY A 212 4.29 0.25 -1.07
C GLY A 212 3.04 -0.34 -1.71
N ARG A 213 1.95 -0.51 -0.94
CA ARG A 213 0.65 -0.94 -1.49
C ARG A 213 0.12 0.07 -2.50
N LEU A 214 0.18 1.36 -2.18
CA LEU A 214 -0.28 2.41 -3.09
C LEU A 214 0.54 2.42 -4.39
N GLN A 215 1.88 2.28 -4.29
CA GLN A 215 2.76 2.16 -5.45
C GLN A 215 2.40 0.95 -6.31
N ASN A 216 2.16 -0.22 -5.70
CA ASN A 216 1.82 -1.45 -6.41
C ASN A 216 0.43 -1.36 -7.06
N THR A 217 -0.56 -0.83 -6.35
CA THR A 217 -1.90 -0.59 -6.93
C THR A 217 -1.83 0.37 -8.13
N PHE A 218 -1.00 1.42 -8.04
CA PHE A 218 -0.78 2.33 -9.16
C PHE A 218 -0.10 1.61 -10.34
N ALA A 219 0.90 0.76 -10.09
CA ALA A 219 1.56 -0.04 -11.13
C ALA A 219 0.58 -1.00 -11.81
N GLU A 220 -0.29 -1.68 -11.05
CA GLU A 220 -1.33 -2.56 -11.59
C GLU A 220 -2.33 -1.80 -12.46
N LEU A 221 -2.83 -0.66 -11.97
CA LEU A 221 -3.79 0.18 -12.72
C LEU A 221 -3.20 0.69 -14.03
N THR A 222 -1.97 1.19 -14.00
CA THR A 222 -1.31 1.68 -15.21
C THR A 222 -0.99 0.57 -16.18
N GLY A 223 -0.65 -0.63 -15.69
CA GLY A 223 -0.47 -1.83 -16.51
C GLY A 223 -1.75 -2.25 -17.24
N VAL A 224 -2.89 -2.23 -16.53
CA VAL A 224 -4.20 -2.52 -17.13
C VAL A 224 -4.59 -1.47 -18.17
N LEU A 225 -4.36 -0.18 -17.89
CA LEU A 225 -4.64 0.91 -18.83
C LEU A 225 -3.80 0.81 -20.11
N ASP A 226 -2.49 0.57 -19.96
CA ASP A 226 -1.58 0.40 -21.11
C ASP A 226 -1.95 -0.82 -21.96
N ALA A 227 -2.28 -1.95 -21.33
CA ALA A 227 -2.75 -3.14 -22.04
C ALA A 227 -4.04 -2.87 -22.81
N LYS A 228 -5.00 -2.13 -22.22
CA LYS A 228 -6.24 -1.73 -22.87
C LYS A 228 -5.96 -0.81 -24.07
N GLU A 229 -5.15 0.23 -23.89
CA GLU A 229 -4.79 1.16 -24.96
C GLU A 229 -4.10 0.46 -26.13
N LYS A 230 -3.15 -0.44 -25.85
CA LYS A 230 -2.49 -1.25 -26.88
C LYS A 230 -3.49 -2.13 -27.65
N THR A 231 -4.46 -2.70 -26.95
CA THR A 231 -5.51 -3.52 -27.59
C THR A 231 -6.40 -2.65 -28.48
N GLU A 232 -6.82 -1.47 -28.03
CA GLU A 232 -7.60 -0.51 -28.82
C GLU A 232 -6.84 -0.04 -30.06
N ARG A 233 -5.58 0.32 -29.92
CA ARG A 233 -4.74 0.72 -31.06
C ARG A 233 -4.56 -0.38 -32.10
N ARG A 234 -4.35 -1.64 -31.66
CA ARG A 234 -4.25 -2.79 -32.56
C ARG A 234 -5.58 -3.03 -33.29
N MET A 235 -6.69 -2.87 -32.58
CA MET A 235 -8.03 -3.02 -33.15
C MET A 235 -8.30 -1.99 -34.25
N ILE A 236 -8.05 -0.71 -33.98
CA ILE A 236 -8.22 0.37 -34.97
C ILE A 236 -7.34 0.12 -36.19
N ALA A 237 -6.09 -0.30 -36.01
CA ALA A 237 -5.19 -0.62 -37.11
C ALA A 237 -5.69 -1.81 -37.95
N SER A 238 -6.18 -2.86 -37.31
CA SER A 238 -6.74 -4.05 -38.01
C SER A 238 -7.99 -3.70 -38.81
N ILE A 239 -8.94 -3.01 -38.19
CA ILE A 239 -10.20 -2.62 -38.85
C ILE A 239 -9.93 -1.70 -40.05
N SER A 240 -9.00 -0.72 -39.87
CA SER A 240 -8.59 0.16 -40.95
C SER A 240 -8.03 -0.62 -42.15
N HIS A 241 -7.23 -1.65 -41.89
CA HIS A 241 -6.70 -2.54 -42.92
C HIS A 241 -7.80 -3.33 -43.59
N ASP A 242 -8.75 -3.91 -42.81
CA ASP A 242 -9.79 -4.78 -43.29
C ASP A 242 -10.88 -4.03 -44.10
N ILE A 243 -11.07 -2.73 -43.79
CA ILE A 243 -11.89 -1.82 -44.61
C ILE A 243 -11.16 -1.40 -45.90
N LYS A 244 -9.87 -1.08 -45.83
CA LYS A 244 -9.09 -0.58 -46.96
C LYS A 244 -9.04 -1.61 -48.13
N THR A 245 -8.91 -2.87 -47.79
CA THR A 245 -8.82 -3.95 -48.78
C THR A 245 -10.07 -4.05 -49.71
N PRO A 246 -11.30 -4.21 -49.20
CA PRO A 246 -12.49 -4.23 -50.03
C PRO A 246 -12.78 -2.89 -50.70
N LEU A 247 -12.48 -1.76 -50.04
CA LEU A 247 -12.63 -0.43 -50.60
C LEU A 247 -11.74 -0.23 -51.86
N THR A 248 -10.48 -0.67 -51.79
CA THR A 248 -9.60 -0.65 -52.97
C THR A 248 -10.15 -1.48 -54.13
N SER A 249 -10.79 -2.62 -53.84
CA SER A 249 -11.43 -3.44 -54.84
C SER A 249 -12.64 -2.74 -55.47
N VAL A 250 -13.49 -2.08 -54.62
CA VAL A 250 -14.63 -1.27 -55.11
C VAL A 250 -14.14 -0.17 -56.04
N LEU A 251 -13.13 0.58 -55.67
CA LEU A 251 -12.56 1.65 -56.47
C LEU A 251 -12.02 1.10 -57.79
N GLY A 252 -11.24 0.02 -57.78
CA GLY A 252 -10.68 -0.58 -59.03
C GLY A 252 -11.75 -1.15 -59.93
N CYS A 253 -12.82 -1.75 -59.43
CA CYS A 253 -13.96 -2.18 -60.26
C CYS A 253 -14.73 -0.99 -60.86
N SER A 254 -14.91 0.08 -60.03
CA SER A 254 -15.58 1.31 -60.49
C SER A 254 -14.77 2.03 -61.57
N GLU A 255 -13.44 2.18 -61.42
CA GLU A 255 -12.59 2.76 -62.43
C GLU A 255 -12.63 2.00 -63.76
N ARG A 256 -12.63 0.64 -63.68
CA ARG A 256 -12.74 -0.19 -64.89
C ARG A 256 -14.07 -0.03 -65.60
N LEU A 257 -15.17 0.10 -64.83
CA LEU A 257 -16.50 0.35 -65.38
C LEU A 257 -16.60 1.71 -66.07
N LEU A 258 -15.83 2.71 -65.61
CA LEU A 258 -15.83 4.06 -66.17
C LEU A 258 -14.89 4.21 -67.38
N THR A 259 -13.76 3.47 -67.46
CA THR A 259 -12.69 3.72 -68.41
C THR A 259 -12.57 2.66 -69.54
N ALA A 260 -13.12 1.46 -69.35
CA ALA A 260 -12.96 0.36 -70.30
C ALA A 260 -14.26 0.02 -71.03
N GLU A 261 -14.14 -0.29 -72.31
CA GLU A 261 -15.25 -0.92 -73.07
C GLU A 261 -15.38 -2.40 -72.63
N LEU A 262 -16.45 -2.73 -71.95
CA LEU A 262 -16.67 -4.03 -71.34
C LEU A 262 -17.94 -4.69 -71.93
N SER A 263 -17.94 -6.04 -72.07
CA SER A 263 -19.13 -6.77 -72.34
C SER A 263 -20.13 -6.65 -71.14
N ASP A 264 -21.41 -6.80 -71.43
CA ASP A 264 -22.48 -6.68 -70.42
C ASP A 264 -22.31 -7.69 -69.28
N GLU A 265 -21.82 -8.91 -69.58
CA GLU A 265 -21.48 -9.92 -68.58
C GLU A 265 -20.34 -9.41 -67.61
N LYS A 266 -19.30 -8.79 -68.14
CA LYS A 266 -18.22 -8.21 -67.30
C LYS A 266 -18.67 -7.00 -66.51
N LYS A 267 -19.55 -6.15 -67.05
CA LYS A 267 -20.17 -5.05 -66.31
C LYS A 267 -20.96 -5.59 -65.11
N GLN A 268 -21.78 -6.61 -65.36
CA GLN A 268 -22.57 -7.24 -64.28
C GLN A 268 -21.66 -7.89 -63.21
N GLN A 269 -20.57 -8.54 -63.61
CA GLN A 269 -19.59 -9.11 -62.66
C GLN A 269 -18.95 -8.04 -61.79
N TYR A 270 -18.56 -6.88 -62.35
CA TYR A 270 -18.00 -5.79 -61.55
C TYR A 270 -19.04 -5.14 -60.66
N LEU A 271 -20.29 -4.94 -61.10
CA LEU A 271 -21.36 -4.42 -60.25
C LEU A 271 -21.65 -5.36 -59.07
N ASN A 272 -21.74 -6.65 -59.30
CA ASN A 272 -21.93 -7.65 -58.24
C ASN A 272 -20.72 -7.63 -57.28
N SER A 273 -19.47 -7.54 -57.78
CA SER A 273 -18.29 -7.44 -56.94
C SER A 273 -18.29 -6.16 -56.07
N ILE A 274 -18.70 -5.01 -56.64
CA ILE A 274 -18.83 -3.77 -55.86
C ILE A 274 -19.87 -3.94 -54.74
N HIS A 275 -21.04 -4.51 -55.10
CA HIS A 275 -22.13 -4.76 -54.13
C HIS A 275 -21.67 -5.67 -52.98
N ASP A 276 -21.04 -6.80 -53.26
CA ASP A 276 -20.55 -7.75 -52.27
C ASP A 276 -19.49 -7.14 -51.38
N LYS A 277 -18.58 -6.30 -51.93
CA LYS A 277 -17.57 -5.61 -51.16
C LYS A 277 -18.15 -4.50 -50.29
N ALA A 278 -19.19 -3.79 -50.77
CA ALA A 278 -19.90 -2.80 -49.97
C ALA A 278 -20.61 -3.43 -48.75
N ILE A 279 -21.28 -4.58 -48.97
CA ILE A 279 -21.89 -5.38 -47.86
C ILE A 279 -20.81 -5.81 -46.87
N SER A 280 -19.67 -6.27 -47.37
CA SER A 280 -18.53 -6.67 -46.49
C SER A 280 -18.03 -5.51 -45.64
N ILE A 281 -17.88 -4.31 -46.23
CA ILE A 281 -17.48 -3.10 -45.48
C ILE A 281 -18.50 -2.75 -44.40
N LYS A 282 -19.80 -2.76 -44.79
CA LYS A 282 -20.89 -2.50 -43.84
C LYS A 282 -20.85 -3.47 -42.68
N SER A 283 -20.69 -4.77 -42.91
CA SER A 283 -20.61 -5.79 -41.85
C SER A 283 -19.44 -5.53 -40.88
N ILE A 284 -18.29 -5.11 -41.38
CA ILE A 284 -17.11 -4.79 -40.53
C ILE A 284 -17.41 -3.58 -39.65
N VAL A 285 -18.05 -2.53 -40.21
CA VAL A 285 -18.42 -1.32 -39.43
C VAL A 285 -19.48 -1.66 -38.39
N ASP A 286 -20.52 -2.40 -38.76
CA ASP A 286 -21.59 -2.82 -37.85
C ASP A 286 -21.00 -3.66 -36.67
N GLU A 287 -20.09 -4.61 -36.94
CA GLU A 287 -19.41 -5.40 -35.91
C GLU A 287 -18.55 -4.54 -35.00
N PHE A 288 -17.92 -3.48 -35.52
CA PHE A 288 -17.11 -2.57 -34.71
C PHE A 288 -17.96 -1.69 -33.80
N ASP A 289 -19.05 -1.11 -34.35
CA ASP A 289 -19.97 -0.30 -33.54
C ASP A 289 -20.53 -1.14 -32.39
N ASP A 290 -20.84 -2.38 -32.68
CA ASP A 290 -21.32 -3.34 -31.73
C ASP A 290 -20.33 -3.68 -30.62
N TYR A 291 -19.06 -3.80 -30.95
CA TYR A 291 -18.01 -4.00 -29.96
C TYR A 291 -17.87 -2.78 -29.03
N LEU A 292 -17.95 -1.58 -29.59
CA LEU A 292 -17.90 -0.34 -28.81
C LEU A 292 -19.10 -0.24 -27.85
N GLU A 293 -20.32 -0.52 -28.36
CA GLU A 293 -21.53 -0.46 -27.56
C GLU A 293 -21.53 -1.51 -26.42
N ALA A 294 -21.13 -2.74 -26.72
CA ALA A 294 -21.01 -3.81 -25.73
C ALA A 294 -19.95 -3.52 -24.63
N GLY A 295 -18.92 -2.72 -24.94
CA GLY A 295 -17.86 -2.32 -24.01
C GLY A 295 -18.23 -1.16 -23.09
N LEU A 296 -19.28 -0.38 -23.39
CA LEU A 296 -19.71 0.74 -22.57
C LEU A 296 -20.44 0.26 -21.31
N ARG A 297 -19.82 0.49 -20.13
CA ARG A 297 -20.47 0.33 -18.83
C ARG A 297 -21.54 1.44 -18.69
N GLY A 298 -22.78 1.15 -19.01
CA GLY A 298 -23.88 2.11 -18.94
C GLY A 298 -24.85 2.03 -20.11
N GLY A 299 -24.71 0.98 -20.93
CA GLY A 299 -25.63 0.67 -22.06
C GLY A 299 -27.08 0.48 -21.64
N ALA A 300 -27.91 0.13 -22.60
CA ALA A 300 -29.36 0.02 -22.48
C ALA A 300 -29.84 -0.66 -21.18
N PRO A 301 -30.96 -0.20 -20.61
CA PRO A 301 -31.43 -0.65 -19.30
C PRO A 301 -31.63 -2.16 -19.26
N LEU A 302 -31.13 -2.79 -18.20
CA LEU A 302 -31.38 -4.20 -17.92
C LEU A 302 -32.84 -4.37 -17.49
N GLN A 303 -33.53 -5.36 -18.08
CA GLN A 303 -34.89 -5.72 -17.76
C GLN A 303 -34.93 -7.10 -17.13
N LEU A 304 -35.92 -7.32 -16.27
CA LEU A 304 -36.16 -8.61 -15.68
C LEU A 304 -36.79 -9.51 -16.73
N MET A 305 -36.17 -10.65 -17.06
CA MET A 305 -36.60 -11.60 -18.04
C MET A 305 -36.48 -13.02 -17.50
N THR A 306 -37.43 -13.88 -17.83
CA THR A 306 -37.32 -15.31 -17.51
C THR A 306 -36.41 -16.03 -18.52
N ALA A 307 -35.73 -17.06 -18.05
CA ALA A 307 -34.89 -17.88 -18.91
C ALA A 307 -35.69 -18.51 -20.07
N GLN A 308 -36.95 -18.86 -19.83
CA GLN A 308 -37.86 -19.38 -20.86
C GLN A 308 -38.13 -18.33 -21.93
N ALA A 309 -38.51 -17.11 -21.56
CA ALA A 309 -38.79 -16.04 -22.50
C ALA A 309 -37.58 -15.75 -23.42
N LEU A 310 -36.38 -15.72 -22.87
CA LEU A 310 -35.17 -15.55 -23.66
C LEU A 310 -34.93 -16.72 -24.63
N CYS A 311 -35.12 -17.96 -24.17
CA CYS A 311 -35.02 -19.14 -25.04
C CYS A 311 -36.06 -19.14 -26.21
N ASP A 312 -37.27 -18.70 -25.91
CA ASP A 312 -38.34 -18.61 -26.91
C ASP A 312 -38.08 -17.49 -27.92
N ASP A 313 -37.58 -16.32 -27.45
CA ASP A 313 -37.18 -15.23 -28.35
C ASP A 313 -36.10 -15.69 -29.33
N ILE A 314 -35.06 -16.39 -28.86
CA ILE A 314 -33.97 -16.90 -29.69
C ILE A 314 -34.48 -17.93 -30.70
N ARG A 315 -35.36 -18.84 -30.26
CA ARG A 315 -35.96 -19.81 -31.17
C ARG A 315 -36.75 -19.11 -32.27
N ALA A 316 -37.64 -18.19 -31.91
CA ALA A 316 -38.48 -17.47 -32.85
C ALA A 316 -37.68 -16.67 -33.88
N GLU A 317 -36.57 -16.08 -33.47
CA GLU A 317 -35.73 -15.24 -34.33
C GLU A 317 -34.92 -16.05 -35.34
N TYR A 318 -34.35 -17.20 -34.93
CA TYR A 318 -33.40 -17.95 -35.79
C TYR A 318 -33.93 -19.22 -36.40
N GLU A 319 -35.05 -19.80 -35.95
CA GLU A 319 -35.54 -21.10 -36.40
C GLU A 319 -35.82 -21.16 -37.92
N SER A 320 -36.46 -20.12 -38.46
CA SER A 320 -36.79 -20.05 -39.90
C SER A 320 -35.51 -19.88 -40.74
N GLU A 321 -34.63 -18.98 -40.38
CA GLU A 321 -33.38 -18.70 -41.10
C GLU A 321 -32.44 -19.92 -41.12
N LEU A 322 -32.35 -20.62 -39.98
CA LEU A 322 -31.54 -21.83 -39.85
C LEU A 322 -32.11 -23.01 -40.59
N ALA A 323 -33.46 -23.14 -40.66
CA ALA A 323 -34.12 -24.16 -41.44
C ALA A 323 -33.85 -23.99 -42.94
N ASP A 324 -33.90 -22.75 -43.45
CA ASP A 324 -33.55 -22.41 -44.83
C ASP A 324 -32.09 -22.72 -45.16
N ALA A 325 -31.19 -22.54 -44.17
CA ALA A 325 -29.79 -22.89 -44.29
C ALA A 325 -29.47 -24.37 -44.03
N HIS A 326 -30.48 -25.23 -43.82
CA HIS A 326 -30.33 -26.64 -43.45
C HIS A 326 -29.52 -26.88 -42.17
N VAL A 327 -29.62 -25.97 -41.19
CA VAL A 327 -28.95 -26.05 -39.86
C VAL A 327 -30.00 -26.40 -38.80
N GLY A 328 -29.76 -27.48 -38.07
CA GLY A 328 -30.66 -27.88 -36.98
C GLY A 328 -30.41 -27.05 -35.72
N LEU A 329 -31.50 -26.51 -35.13
CA LEU A 329 -31.46 -25.82 -33.85
C LEU A 329 -32.31 -26.55 -32.81
N THR A 330 -31.71 -26.90 -31.66
CA THR A 330 -32.44 -27.47 -30.53
C THR A 330 -32.26 -26.53 -29.31
N VAL A 331 -33.38 -26.05 -28.76
CA VAL A 331 -33.39 -25.17 -27.56
C VAL A 331 -34.13 -25.90 -26.45
N THR A 332 -33.45 -26.09 -25.31
CA THR A 332 -33.97 -26.79 -24.13
C THR A 332 -33.79 -25.91 -22.89
N CYS A 333 -34.89 -25.48 -22.28
CA CYS A 333 -34.88 -24.75 -21.03
C CYS A 333 -35.29 -25.67 -19.85
N ARG A 334 -34.39 -25.89 -18.89
CA ARG A 334 -34.65 -26.70 -17.69
C ARG A 334 -34.97 -25.84 -16.47
N CYS A 335 -34.99 -24.50 -16.61
CA CYS A 335 -35.28 -23.57 -15.54
C CYS A 335 -36.19 -22.41 -16.00
N PRO A 336 -37.44 -22.73 -16.46
CA PRO A 336 -38.32 -21.77 -17.12
C PRO A 336 -38.63 -20.53 -16.29
N GLU A 337 -38.77 -20.69 -14.96
CA GLU A 337 -39.12 -19.63 -14.03
C GLU A 337 -37.90 -18.84 -13.50
N ALA A 338 -36.69 -19.23 -13.87
CA ALA A 338 -35.48 -18.53 -13.43
C ALA A 338 -35.43 -17.14 -14.07
N GLN A 339 -35.22 -16.12 -13.23
CA GLN A 339 -35.19 -14.73 -13.67
C GLN A 339 -33.76 -14.20 -13.69
N ILE A 340 -33.44 -13.48 -14.75
CA ILE A 340 -32.17 -12.77 -14.94
C ILE A 340 -32.44 -11.31 -15.27
N LEU A 341 -31.50 -10.44 -14.89
CA LEU A 341 -31.48 -9.05 -15.36
C LEU A 341 -30.65 -9.00 -16.64
N CYS A 342 -31.26 -8.76 -17.76
CA CYS A 342 -30.58 -8.70 -19.05
C CYS A 342 -31.20 -7.68 -20.01
N ASN A 343 -30.41 -7.29 -21.01
CA ASN A 343 -30.90 -6.55 -22.17
C ASN A 343 -31.20 -7.56 -23.31
N ALA A 344 -32.44 -7.64 -23.75
CA ALA A 344 -32.87 -8.62 -24.77
C ALA A 344 -32.11 -8.44 -26.08
N ALA A 345 -31.85 -7.20 -26.52
CA ALA A 345 -31.12 -6.94 -27.76
C ALA A 345 -29.66 -7.43 -27.68
N HIS A 346 -29.00 -7.18 -26.56
CA HIS A 346 -27.65 -7.68 -26.33
C HIS A 346 -27.59 -9.20 -26.27
N MET A 347 -28.61 -9.86 -25.66
CA MET A 347 -28.64 -11.32 -25.59
C MET A 347 -28.95 -11.93 -26.98
N ARG A 348 -29.85 -11.37 -27.78
CA ARG A 348 -30.04 -11.79 -29.16
C ARG A 348 -28.75 -11.70 -29.97
N ARG A 349 -28.04 -10.59 -29.81
CA ARG A 349 -26.73 -10.40 -30.45
C ARG A 349 -25.68 -11.41 -29.98
N TYR A 350 -25.64 -11.73 -28.69
CA TYR A 350 -24.77 -12.78 -28.15
C TYR A 350 -25.00 -14.11 -28.86
N PHE A 351 -26.25 -14.53 -28.96
CA PHE A 351 -26.59 -15.80 -29.65
C PHE A 351 -26.40 -15.73 -31.17
N GLY A 352 -26.70 -14.60 -31.80
CA GLY A 352 -26.44 -14.38 -33.23
C GLY A 352 -24.95 -14.51 -33.57
N ASN A 353 -24.06 -13.97 -32.75
CA ASN A 353 -22.63 -14.13 -32.94
C ASN A 353 -22.15 -15.58 -32.75
N LEU A 354 -22.72 -16.34 -31.82
CA LEU A 354 -22.42 -17.77 -31.66
C LEU A 354 -22.94 -18.60 -32.84
N ILE A 355 -24.19 -18.37 -33.26
CA ILE A 355 -24.80 -19.03 -34.41
C ILE A 355 -24.02 -18.74 -35.70
N GLY A 356 -23.74 -17.46 -35.97
CA GLY A 356 -22.96 -17.05 -37.13
C GLY A 356 -21.53 -17.63 -37.13
N ASN A 357 -20.93 -17.74 -35.96
CA ASN A 357 -19.61 -18.38 -35.80
C ASN A 357 -19.67 -19.87 -36.14
N SER A 358 -20.70 -20.59 -35.66
CA SER A 358 -20.88 -22.01 -35.92
C SER A 358 -21.16 -22.28 -37.38
N ILE A 359 -21.95 -21.45 -38.05
CA ILE A 359 -22.24 -21.57 -39.52
C ILE A 359 -20.94 -21.37 -40.32
N ARG A 360 -20.16 -20.36 -39.99
CA ARG A 360 -18.93 -20.01 -40.73
C ARG A 360 -17.78 -21.00 -40.49
N HIS A 361 -17.66 -21.54 -39.30
CA HIS A 361 -16.47 -22.32 -38.88
C HIS A 361 -16.79 -23.77 -38.51
N GLY A 362 -18.06 -24.15 -38.38
CA GLY A 362 -18.46 -25.49 -37.95
C GLY A 362 -17.95 -26.60 -38.86
N GLY A 363 -17.99 -26.41 -40.17
CA GLY A 363 -17.44 -27.35 -41.15
C GLY A 363 -18.14 -28.71 -41.20
N ALA A 364 -19.22 -28.91 -40.47
CA ALA A 364 -20.00 -30.16 -40.46
C ALA A 364 -20.90 -30.27 -41.70
N LYS A 365 -21.06 -31.48 -42.27
CA LYS A 365 -21.96 -31.72 -43.39
C LYS A 365 -23.44 -31.50 -43.02
N ALA A 366 -23.83 -31.76 -41.78
CA ALA A 366 -25.11 -31.44 -41.18
C ALA A 366 -24.82 -30.72 -39.85
N LEU A 367 -24.91 -29.40 -39.84
CA LEU A 367 -24.62 -28.60 -38.64
C LEU A 367 -25.81 -28.66 -37.68
N LEU A 368 -25.55 -29.03 -36.46
CA LEU A 368 -26.50 -29.08 -35.36
C LEU A 368 -26.07 -28.15 -34.23
N LEU A 369 -26.93 -27.20 -33.91
CA LEU A 369 -26.76 -26.24 -32.83
C LEU A 369 -27.66 -26.66 -31.67
N ARG A 370 -27.12 -26.59 -30.45
CA ARG A 370 -27.85 -26.89 -29.23
C ARG A 370 -27.66 -25.77 -28.20
N LEU A 371 -28.79 -25.24 -27.71
CA LEU A 371 -28.84 -24.33 -26.59
C LEU A 371 -29.51 -25.04 -25.40
N GLU A 372 -28.80 -25.24 -24.34
CA GLU A 372 -29.32 -25.75 -23.07
C GLU A 372 -29.26 -24.67 -21.99
N CYS A 373 -30.36 -24.46 -21.28
CA CYS A 373 -30.46 -23.52 -20.17
C CYS A 373 -30.79 -24.27 -18.87
N ARG A 374 -30.06 -24.03 -17.81
CA ARG A 374 -30.27 -24.57 -16.46
C ARG A 374 -29.81 -23.62 -15.37
N THR A 375 -30.22 -23.91 -14.13
CA THR A 375 -29.65 -23.23 -12.95
C THR A 375 -28.55 -24.09 -12.34
N GLU A 376 -27.43 -23.43 -11.96
CA GLU A 376 -26.27 -24.03 -11.32
C GLU A 376 -25.62 -23.00 -10.41
N ASP A 377 -25.36 -23.33 -9.16
CA ASP A 377 -24.67 -22.46 -8.16
C ASP A 377 -25.23 -21.03 -8.04
N GLY A 378 -26.57 -20.89 -8.08
CA GLY A 378 -27.22 -19.57 -7.98
C GLY A 378 -27.10 -18.70 -9.24
N GLN A 379 -26.76 -19.30 -10.36
CA GLN A 379 -26.67 -18.65 -11.67
C GLN A 379 -27.56 -19.38 -12.70
N VAL A 380 -27.96 -18.65 -13.73
CA VAL A 380 -28.55 -19.25 -14.93
C VAL A 380 -27.42 -19.49 -15.92
N VAL A 381 -27.25 -20.74 -16.31
CA VAL A 381 -26.21 -21.19 -17.23
C VAL A 381 -26.82 -21.49 -18.58
N PHE A 382 -26.29 -20.86 -19.63
CA PHE A 382 -26.58 -21.09 -21.01
C PHE A 382 -25.42 -21.82 -21.66
N ASP A 383 -25.61 -23.05 -22.06
CA ASP A 383 -24.65 -23.86 -22.81
C ASP A 383 -25.07 -23.88 -24.30
N PHE A 384 -24.32 -23.15 -25.12
CA PHE A 384 -24.48 -23.18 -26.57
C PHE A 384 -23.38 -24.05 -27.18
N SER A 385 -23.76 -25.04 -27.98
CA SER A 385 -22.79 -25.95 -28.58
C SER A 385 -23.14 -26.28 -30.04
N ASP A 386 -22.12 -26.56 -30.83
CA ASP A 386 -22.20 -27.10 -32.19
C ASP A 386 -21.52 -28.48 -32.28
N ASN A 387 -21.79 -29.18 -33.40
CA ASN A 387 -21.17 -30.45 -33.74
C ASN A 387 -20.07 -30.31 -34.82
N GLY A 388 -19.47 -29.12 -34.90
CA GLY A 388 -18.45 -28.81 -35.89
C GLY A 388 -17.05 -29.37 -35.54
N VAL A 389 -16.02 -28.81 -36.16
CA VAL A 389 -14.62 -29.24 -35.97
C VAL A 389 -14.07 -28.83 -34.60
N GLY A 390 -14.70 -27.83 -33.97
CA GLY A 390 -14.28 -27.30 -32.69
C GLY A 390 -12.97 -26.49 -32.76
N VAL A 391 -12.40 -26.24 -31.59
CA VAL A 391 -11.18 -25.43 -31.39
C VAL A 391 -10.17 -26.26 -30.59
N ALA A 392 -8.89 -26.13 -30.93
CA ALA A 392 -7.80 -26.80 -30.20
C ALA A 392 -7.80 -26.33 -28.72
N PRO A 393 -7.55 -27.24 -27.74
CA PRO A 393 -7.63 -26.92 -26.30
C PRO A 393 -6.78 -25.71 -25.87
N GLU A 394 -5.59 -25.56 -26.47
CA GLU A 394 -4.64 -24.50 -26.18
C GLU A 394 -5.15 -23.11 -26.59
N LEU A 395 -6.10 -23.07 -27.51
CA LEU A 395 -6.66 -21.84 -28.08
C LEU A 395 -7.97 -21.41 -27.42
N LEU A 396 -8.63 -22.30 -26.66
CA LEU A 396 -9.93 -22.04 -26.05
C LEU A 396 -9.99 -20.80 -25.17
N SER A 397 -8.89 -20.44 -24.51
CA SER A 397 -8.80 -19.22 -23.71
C SER A 397 -8.63 -17.95 -24.55
N GLN A 398 -8.12 -18.09 -25.78
CA GLN A 398 -7.77 -16.96 -26.65
C GLN A 398 -8.88 -16.58 -27.62
N ILE A 399 -9.85 -17.45 -27.88
CA ILE A 399 -10.91 -17.20 -28.88
C ILE A 399 -11.83 -16.02 -28.54
N PHE A 400 -11.82 -15.57 -27.29
CA PHE A 400 -12.55 -14.38 -26.84
C PHE A 400 -11.72 -13.09 -26.88
N GLU A 401 -10.44 -13.17 -27.26
CA GLU A 401 -9.62 -11.97 -27.42
C GLU A 401 -10.00 -11.27 -28.74
N PRO A 402 -10.11 -9.92 -28.74
CA PRO A 402 -10.44 -9.16 -29.93
C PRO A 402 -9.49 -9.46 -31.08
N LEU A 403 -9.99 -9.56 -32.28
CA LEU A 403 -9.26 -9.83 -33.53
C LEU A 403 -8.62 -11.24 -33.60
N TYR A 404 -8.99 -12.13 -32.70
CA TYR A 404 -8.52 -13.50 -32.77
C TYR A 404 -9.25 -14.25 -33.90
N THR A 405 -8.47 -14.83 -34.81
CA THR A 405 -8.97 -15.75 -35.84
C THR A 405 -7.97 -16.88 -36.05
N SER A 406 -8.47 -18.11 -36.16
CA SER A 406 -7.67 -19.28 -36.50
C SER A 406 -7.36 -19.36 -38.00
N ASP A 407 -8.15 -18.68 -38.83
CA ASP A 407 -8.02 -18.69 -40.30
C ASP A 407 -7.53 -17.33 -40.81
N ARG A 408 -6.22 -17.23 -41.02
CA ARG A 408 -5.55 -16.02 -41.54
C ARG A 408 -5.94 -15.69 -43.02
N GLY A 409 -6.63 -16.58 -43.71
CA GLY A 409 -7.01 -16.40 -45.10
C GLY A 409 -8.43 -15.89 -45.32
N ARG A 410 -9.31 -16.01 -44.33
CA ARG A 410 -10.69 -15.55 -44.39
C ARG A 410 -10.84 -14.15 -43.80
N LYS A 411 -11.59 -13.30 -44.52
CA LYS A 411 -11.89 -11.91 -44.13
C LYS A 411 -12.96 -11.86 -43.04
N VAL A 412 -12.62 -12.24 -41.83
CA VAL A 412 -13.51 -12.17 -40.66
C VAL A 412 -12.83 -11.26 -39.65
N SER A 413 -13.55 -10.27 -39.12
CA SER A 413 -13.02 -9.27 -38.17
C SER A 413 -12.47 -9.87 -36.88
N GLY A 414 -12.86 -11.07 -36.49
CA GLY A 414 -12.47 -11.71 -35.22
C GLY A 414 -13.05 -11.01 -33.99
N LEU A 415 -14.10 -10.22 -34.14
CA LEU A 415 -14.77 -9.49 -33.05
C LEU A 415 -15.94 -10.23 -32.43
N GLY A 416 -16.62 -11.14 -33.16
CA GLY A 416 -17.87 -11.76 -32.72
C GLY A 416 -17.80 -12.42 -31.34
N LEU A 417 -16.79 -13.25 -31.05
CA LEU A 417 -16.62 -13.87 -29.72
C LEU A 417 -16.16 -12.88 -28.65
N ALA A 418 -15.41 -11.86 -29.02
CA ALA A 418 -15.04 -10.76 -28.10
C ALA A 418 -16.29 -9.95 -27.69
N ILE A 419 -17.21 -9.70 -28.62
CA ILE A 419 -18.53 -9.10 -28.35
C ILE A 419 -19.32 -9.99 -27.37
N CYS A 420 -19.34 -11.30 -27.58
CA CYS A 420 -19.98 -12.24 -26.66
C CYS A 420 -19.42 -12.10 -25.23
N LYS A 421 -18.10 -12.03 -25.07
CA LYS A 421 -17.43 -11.82 -23.75
C LYS A 421 -17.81 -10.47 -23.12
N SER A 422 -17.83 -9.39 -23.91
CA SER A 422 -18.21 -8.07 -23.44
C SER A 422 -19.68 -8.04 -22.97
N ILE A 423 -20.62 -8.59 -23.75
CA ILE A 423 -22.02 -8.66 -23.37
C ILE A 423 -22.21 -9.41 -22.07
N ILE A 424 -21.70 -10.63 -21.94
CA ILE A 424 -21.87 -11.44 -20.72
C ILE A 424 -21.23 -10.76 -19.52
N THR A 425 -20.07 -10.14 -19.70
CA THR A 425 -19.38 -9.38 -18.62
C THR A 425 -20.19 -8.14 -18.19
N ALA A 426 -20.79 -7.41 -19.14
CA ALA A 426 -21.64 -6.26 -18.86
C ALA A 426 -22.90 -6.64 -18.05
N HIS A 427 -23.40 -7.88 -18.22
CA HIS A 427 -24.49 -8.46 -17.44
C HIS A 427 -24.05 -9.08 -16.10
N GLY A 428 -22.79 -8.87 -15.67
CA GLY A 428 -22.23 -9.43 -14.42
C GLY A 428 -21.99 -10.93 -14.46
N GLY A 429 -22.01 -11.53 -15.67
CA GLY A 429 -21.83 -12.94 -15.91
C GLY A 429 -20.39 -13.35 -16.18
N LYS A 430 -20.21 -14.65 -16.43
CA LYS A 430 -18.94 -15.27 -16.83
C LYS A 430 -19.14 -16.09 -18.09
N ILE A 431 -18.16 -16.05 -19.00
CA ILE A 431 -18.16 -16.84 -20.24
C ILE A 431 -16.93 -17.74 -20.28
N ARG A 432 -17.12 -18.97 -20.81
CA ARG A 432 -16.02 -19.94 -21.02
C ARG A 432 -16.29 -20.75 -22.27
N ALA A 433 -15.22 -21.17 -22.94
CA ALA A 433 -15.27 -22.09 -24.05
C ALA A 433 -14.71 -23.46 -23.67
N MET A 434 -15.30 -24.50 -24.16
CA MET A 434 -14.93 -25.89 -23.94
C MET A 434 -15.15 -26.69 -25.19
N ARG A 435 -14.62 -27.88 -25.28
CA ARG A 435 -14.92 -28.83 -26.33
C ARG A 435 -16.29 -29.49 -26.04
N ALA A 436 -17.16 -29.53 -27.00
CA ALA A 436 -18.45 -30.23 -26.88
C ALA A 436 -18.25 -31.75 -26.82
N SER A 437 -19.11 -32.48 -26.09
CA SER A 437 -19.01 -33.93 -25.92
C SER A 437 -19.20 -34.72 -27.23
N GLY A 438 -19.87 -34.13 -28.23
CA GLY A 438 -20.07 -34.70 -29.56
C GLY A 438 -19.11 -34.19 -30.64
N GLY A 439 -18.00 -33.53 -30.26
CA GLY A 439 -17.18 -32.70 -31.14
C GLY A 439 -17.68 -31.28 -31.16
N GLY A 440 -16.99 -30.38 -31.87
CA GLY A 440 -17.37 -28.95 -31.95
C GLY A 440 -17.01 -28.11 -30.77
N LEU A 441 -17.54 -26.89 -30.73
CA LEU A 441 -17.31 -25.86 -29.70
C LEU A 441 -18.52 -25.80 -28.77
N LEU A 442 -18.27 -25.72 -27.45
CA LEU A 442 -19.27 -25.40 -26.45
C LEU A 442 -18.87 -24.06 -25.80
N VAL A 443 -19.78 -23.10 -25.84
CA VAL A 443 -19.63 -21.81 -25.14
C VAL A 443 -20.65 -21.76 -24.00
N ARG A 444 -20.14 -21.66 -22.78
CA ARG A 444 -20.94 -21.55 -21.56
C ARG A 444 -20.96 -20.11 -21.08
N ALA A 445 -22.16 -19.55 -20.94
CA ALA A 445 -22.40 -18.28 -20.27
C ALA A 445 -23.16 -18.51 -18.96
N ALA A 446 -22.70 -17.92 -17.87
CA ALA A 446 -23.35 -17.98 -16.58
C ALA A 446 -23.72 -16.56 -16.13
N LEU A 447 -25.01 -16.30 -15.95
CA LEU A 447 -25.57 -15.02 -15.52
C LEU A 447 -26.14 -15.13 -14.10
N PRO A 448 -25.98 -14.10 -13.25
CA PRO A 448 -26.53 -14.13 -11.89
C PRO A 448 -28.05 -14.19 -11.92
N LEU A 449 -28.65 -15.03 -11.06
CA LEU A 449 -30.08 -15.00 -10.80
C LEU A 449 -30.50 -13.63 -10.29
N ALA A 450 -31.59 -13.08 -10.78
CA ALA A 450 -32.18 -11.89 -10.20
C ALA A 450 -32.63 -12.20 -8.78
N LYS A 451 -32.22 -11.41 -7.79
CA LYS A 451 -32.72 -11.55 -6.42
C LYS A 451 -34.22 -11.27 -6.43
N LYS A 452 -35.03 -12.19 -5.96
CA LYS A 452 -36.43 -11.89 -5.59
C LYS A 452 -36.36 -10.82 -4.48
N ASN A 453 -36.79 -9.59 -4.80
CA ASN A 453 -37.11 -8.62 -3.75
C ASN A 453 -38.33 -9.08 -2.97
#